data_cff517e8558bc2a97ac1318d9e9fc29a
#
_entry.id   cff517e8558bc2a97ac1318d9e9fc29a
#
_cell.length_a   1.000
_cell.length_b   1.000
_cell.length_c   1.000
_cell.angle_alpha   90.00
_cell.angle_beta   90.00
_cell.angle_gamma   90.00
#
_symmetry.space_group_name_H-M   'P 1'
#
loop_
_entity.id
_entity.type
_entity.pdbx_description
1 polymer ?
#
loop_
_entity_poly.entity_id
_entity_poly.type
_entity_poly.pdbx_seq_one_letter_code
_entity_poly.pdbx_strand_id
1 'polypeptide(L)'
;RIGIVAASGSGLQEVAVLVHQLGEGISQAIGVGGHDLSQKVGGIMFLQAMDYFASDPDTEVLVLVSKPPHPDTARKIYAALPKDKPCVVFFLGGDREEIRRAGAYAPASLEEAAQMAVCLLRGEEPAGGDYLRRATAELAESAAAERSRLSPEQKYLRGLFCGGTHSEEAVTLLKGLVHRLHSNISFGGAELLEDRYLSVENSLVDMGDEVFTKGRPHPVMDPSILVDRLIQEAHDPE
;
A
#
# COMPACT_ATOMS: atom_id res chain seq x y z
N ARG A 1 5.14 5.06 -20.99
CA ARG A 1 5.58 4.80 -19.59
C ARG A 1 4.46 5.09 -18.60
N ILE A 2 4.68 4.73 -17.34
CA ILE A 2 3.70 4.89 -16.26
C ILE A 2 4.07 6.10 -15.41
N GLY A 3 3.13 7.04 -15.23
CA GLY A 3 3.24 8.15 -14.28
C GLY A 3 2.61 7.78 -12.95
N ILE A 4 3.17 8.24 -11.82
CA ILE A 4 2.63 7.95 -10.49
C ILE A 4 2.43 9.26 -9.71
N VAL A 5 1.21 9.48 -9.20
CA VAL A 5 0.92 10.51 -8.20
C VAL A 5 0.53 9.84 -6.91
N ALA A 6 1.19 10.20 -5.82
CA ALA A 6 0.90 9.57 -4.54
C ALA A 6 0.91 10.55 -3.37
N ALA A 7 -0.10 10.42 -2.51
CA ALA A 7 -0.10 11.00 -1.17
C ALA A 7 0.48 10.01 -0.12
N SER A 8 1.03 8.89 -0.57
CA SER A 8 1.70 7.84 0.21
C SER A 8 3.10 7.61 -0.32
N GLY A 9 4.13 7.89 0.49
CA GLY A 9 5.52 7.69 0.10
C GLY A 9 5.87 6.21 -0.12
N SER A 10 5.53 5.34 0.82
CA SER A 10 5.78 3.89 0.71
C SER A 10 4.96 3.26 -0.42
N GLY A 11 3.69 3.63 -0.59
CA GLY A 11 2.88 3.12 -1.69
C GLY A 11 3.39 3.56 -3.07
N LEU A 12 3.94 4.78 -3.21
CA LEU A 12 4.60 5.23 -4.43
C LEU A 12 5.82 4.37 -4.75
N GLN A 13 6.66 4.13 -3.75
CA GLN A 13 7.89 3.34 -3.90
C GLN A 13 7.56 1.90 -4.28
N GLU A 14 6.57 1.30 -3.61
CA GLU A 14 6.14 -0.07 -3.89
C GLU A 14 5.66 -0.24 -5.34
N VAL A 15 4.74 0.61 -5.79
CA VAL A 15 4.28 0.55 -7.18
C VAL A 15 5.43 0.75 -8.17
N ALA A 16 6.35 1.69 -7.89
CA ALA A 16 7.48 1.93 -8.77
C ALA A 16 8.43 0.72 -8.87
N VAL A 17 8.70 0.06 -7.73
CA VAL A 17 9.54 -1.15 -7.68
C VAL A 17 8.85 -2.30 -8.42
N LEU A 18 7.57 -2.53 -8.17
CA LEU A 18 6.81 -3.59 -8.83
C LEU A 18 6.70 -3.39 -10.34
N VAL A 19 6.47 -2.17 -10.81
CA VAL A 19 6.52 -1.83 -12.26
C VAL A 19 7.86 -2.19 -12.86
N HIS A 20 8.96 -1.86 -12.16
CA HIS A 20 10.31 -2.22 -12.60
C HIS A 20 10.54 -3.74 -12.63
N GLN A 21 10.10 -4.46 -11.61
CA GLN A 21 10.20 -5.93 -11.56
C GLN A 21 9.38 -6.61 -12.67
N LEU A 22 8.27 -6.01 -13.09
CA LEU A 22 7.46 -6.46 -14.22
C LEU A 22 8.07 -6.09 -15.59
N GLY A 23 9.26 -5.47 -15.62
CA GLY A 23 10.03 -5.16 -16.82
C GLY A 23 9.66 -3.85 -17.48
N GLU A 24 8.87 -2.99 -16.82
CA GLU A 24 8.46 -1.70 -17.35
C GLU A 24 9.12 -0.53 -16.62
N GLY A 25 8.90 0.68 -17.11
CA GLY A 25 9.47 1.90 -16.55
C GLY A 25 8.42 2.95 -16.21
N ILE A 26 8.72 3.73 -15.19
CA ILE A 26 7.97 4.94 -14.88
C ILE A 26 8.51 6.14 -15.65
N SER A 27 7.64 7.08 -16.02
CA SER A 27 8.04 8.38 -16.57
C SER A 27 8.52 9.30 -15.45
N GLN A 28 7.65 9.53 -14.50
CA GLN A 28 7.93 10.27 -13.28
C GLN A 28 7.06 9.76 -12.13
N ALA A 29 7.49 10.03 -10.89
CA ALA A 29 6.74 9.77 -9.68
C ALA A 29 6.68 11.04 -8.82
N ILE A 30 5.48 11.53 -8.53
CA ILE A 30 5.26 12.76 -7.76
C ILE A 30 4.60 12.41 -6.43
N GLY A 31 5.36 12.54 -5.34
CA GLY A 31 4.84 12.41 -3.98
C GLY A 31 4.38 13.77 -3.44
N VAL A 32 3.12 13.88 -3.04
CA VAL A 32 2.52 15.14 -2.58
C VAL A 32 2.38 15.24 -1.05
N GLY A 33 2.68 14.14 -0.35
CA GLY A 33 2.57 14.06 1.11
C GLY A 33 1.16 13.73 1.61
N GLY A 34 1.10 13.05 2.78
CA GLY A 34 -0.13 12.47 3.32
C GLY A 34 -1.23 13.47 3.70
N HIS A 35 -0.89 14.73 3.93
CA HIS A 35 -1.85 15.76 4.31
C HIS A 35 -2.58 16.40 3.13
N ASP A 36 -2.06 16.26 1.91
CA ASP A 36 -2.61 16.94 0.73
C ASP A 36 -4.08 16.55 0.49
N LEU A 37 -4.43 15.29 0.66
CA LEU A 37 -5.80 14.79 0.44
C LEU A 37 -6.75 14.98 1.63
N SER A 38 -6.33 15.70 2.67
CA SER A 38 -7.20 16.08 3.79
C SER A 38 -8.27 17.09 3.35
N GLN A 39 -9.33 17.20 4.15
CA GLN A 39 -10.39 18.20 3.91
C GLN A 39 -9.85 19.63 3.86
N LYS A 40 -8.86 19.95 4.71
CA LYS A 40 -8.29 21.30 4.84
C LYS A 40 -7.49 21.73 3.60
N VAL A 41 -6.76 20.81 3.00
CA VAL A 41 -5.92 21.06 1.81
C VAL A 41 -6.70 20.81 0.52
N GLY A 42 -7.50 19.74 0.48
CA GLY A 42 -8.42 19.47 -0.62
C GLY A 42 -7.77 19.00 -1.90
N GLY A 43 -6.54 18.42 -1.84
CA GLY A 43 -5.87 17.79 -2.96
C GLY A 43 -5.19 18.75 -3.94
N ILE A 44 -4.73 19.91 -3.48
CA ILE A 44 -4.16 20.95 -4.36
C ILE A 44 -2.99 20.40 -5.18
N MET A 45 -1.99 19.81 -4.52
CA MET A 45 -0.80 19.32 -5.21
C MET A 45 -1.08 18.05 -6.00
N PHE A 46 -1.98 17.21 -5.50
CA PHE A 46 -2.39 15.98 -6.18
C PHE A 46 -3.06 16.30 -7.52
N LEU A 47 -4.00 17.25 -7.53
CA LEU A 47 -4.69 17.69 -8.75
C LEU A 47 -3.74 18.36 -9.73
N GLN A 48 -2.79 19.18 -9.24
CA GLN A 48 -1.76 19.79 -10.10
C GLN A 48 -0.85 18.74 -10.74
N ALA A 49 -0.45 17.70 -9.97
CA ALA A 49 0.35 16.60 -10.51
C ALA A 49 -0.45 15.80 -11.56
N MET A 50 -1.75 15.56 -11.33
CA MET A 50 -2.61 14.92 -12.32
C MET A 50 -2.71 15.73 -13.62
N ASP A 51 -2.88 17.05 -13.52
CA ASP A 51 -2.94 17.95 -14.68
C ASP A 51 -1.62 17.93 -15.48
N TYR A 52 -0.48 17.93 -14.77
CA TYR A 52 0.84 17.75 -15.39
C TYR A 52 0.90 16.44 -16.19
N PHE A 53 0.55 15.31 -15.58
CA PHE A 53 0.59 14.02 -16.27
C PHE A 53 -0.43 13.87 -17.38
N ALA A 54 -1.56 14.58 -17.32
CA ALA A 54 -2.54 14.60 -18.40
C ALA A 54 -1.92 15.12 -19.71
N SER A 55 -1.03 16.08 -19.64
CA SER A 55 -0.35 16.71 -20.77
C SER A 55 1.02 16.11 -21.09
N ASP A 56 1.61 15.31 -20.20
CA ASP A 56 2.95 14.73 -20.38
C ASP A 56 2.95 13.65 -21.49
N PRO A 57 3.70 13.87 -22.62
CA PRO A 57 3.72 12.91 -23.72
C PRO A 57 4.45 11.60 -23.38
N ASP A 58 5.31 11.60 -22.36
CA ASP A 58 6.06 10.42 -21.92
C ASP A 58 5.24 9.50 -20.98
N THR A 59 4.07 9.97 -20.55
CA THR A 59 3.17 9.21 -19.67
C THR A 59 1.97 8.69 -20.44
N GLU A 60 1.80 7.37 -20.51
CA GLU A 60 0.73 6.68 -21.21
C GLU A 60 -0.34 6.15 -20.25
N VAL A 61 0.06 5.75 -19.03
CA VAL A 61 -0.81 5.26 -17.96
C VAL A 61 -0.55 6.06 -16.70
N LEU A 62 -1.59 6.43 -15.96
CA LEU A 62 -1.48 7.16 -14.70
C LEU A 62 -1.91 6.28 -13.52
N VAL A 63 -1.05 6.17 -12.51
CA VAL A 63 -1.36 5.49 -11.24
C VAL A 63 -1.49 6.51 -10.12
N LEU A 64 -2.62 6.45 -9.41
CA LEU A 64 -2.94 7.31 -8.29
C LEU A 64 -2.96 6.49 -7.01
N VAL A 65 -2.09 6.83 -6.04
CA VAL A 65 -1.94 6.05 -4.80
C VAL A 65 -2.13 6.94 -3.58
N SER A 66 -3.00 6.51 -2.66
CA SER A 66 -3.20 7.21 -1.39
C SER A 66 -3.71 6.29 -0.30
N LYS A 67 -3.51 6.71 0.96
CA LYS A 67 -4.41 6.37 2.06
C LYS A 67 -5.79 6.98 1.80
N PRO A 68 -6.85 6.63 2.58
CA PRO A 68 -8.19 7.15 2.30
C PRO A 68 -8.21 8.68 2.22
N PRO A 69 -8.53 9.28 1.08
CA PRO A 69 -8.71 10.72 0.97
C PRO A 69 -10.00 11.15 1.68
N HIS A 70 -10.10 12.44 2.02
CA HIS A 70 -11.41 12.98 2.43
C HIS A 70 -12.42 12.82 1.27
N PRO A 71 -13.68 12.44 1.53
CA PRO A 71 -14.67 12.16 0.47
C PRO A 71 -14.84 13.28 -0.55
N ASP A 72 -14.84 14.56 -0.10
CA ASP A 72 -14.91 15.70 -1.01
C ASP A 72 -13.69 15.81 -1.92
N THR A 73 -12.51 15.49 -1.40
CA THR A 73 -11.26 15.48 -2.16
C THR A 73 -11.25 14.33 -3.16
N ALA A 74 -11.70 13.15 -2.76
CA ALA A 74 -11.85 12.00 -3.65
C ALA A 74 -12.74 12.33 -4.85
N ARG A 75 -13.91 12.95 -4.62
CA ARG A 75 -14.81 13.37 -5.71
C ARG A 75 -14.18 14.35 -6.68
N LYS A 76 -13.36 15.30 -6.19
CA LYS A 76 -12.61 16.22 -7.07
C LYS A 76 -11.59 15.48 -7.93
N ILE A 77 -10.86 14.53 -7.34
CA ILE A 77 -9.89 13.70 -8.06
C ILE A 77 -10.58 12.88 -9.14
N TYR A 78 -11.69 12.22 -8.81
CA TYR A 78 -12.45 11.44 -9.79
C TYR A 78 -12.99 12.29 -10.93
N ALA A 79 -13.44 13.50 -10.66
CA ALA A 79 -13.90 14.43 -11.69
C ALA A 79 -12.77 14.97 -12.58
N ALA A 80 -11.52 14.94 -12.10
CA ALA A 80 -10.33 15.43 -12.80
C ALA A 80 -9.53 14.33 -13.50
N LEU A 81 -10.00 13.08 -13.52
CA LEU A 81 -9.32 11.98 -14.20
C LEU A 81 -9.13 12.30 -15.70
N PRO A 82 -7.91 12.14 -16.25
CA PRO A 82 -7.66 12.27 -17.68
C PRO A 82 -8.57 11.35 -18.50
N LYS A 83 -9.11 11.85 -19.59
CA LYS A 83 -10.00 11.06 -20.46
C LYS A 83 -9.23 10.26 -21.52
N ASP A 84 -8.04 10.74 -21.86
CA ASP A 84 -7.25 10.20 -22.97
C ASP A 84 -6.17 9.22 -22.50
N LYS A 85 -6.05 9.02 -21.17
CA LYS A 85 -5.08 8.11 -20.57
C LYS A 85 -5.77 7.20 -19.56
N PRO A 86 -5.53 5.89 -19.59
CA PRO A 86 -6.06 4.99 -18.60
C PRO A 86 -5.48 5.33 -17.21
N CYS A 87 -6.36 5.32 -16.21
CA CYS A 87 -6.02 5.62 -14.83
C CYS A 87 -6.26 4.41 -13.93
N VAL A 88 -5.28 4.06 -13.13
CA VAL A 88 -5.38 3.07 -12.05
C VAL A 88 -5.41 3.82 -10.73
N VAL A 89 -6.45 3.65 -9.92
CA VAL A 89 -6.63 4.39 -8.66
C VAL A 89 -6.69 3.42 -7.50
N PHE A 90 -5.66 3.44 -6.70
CA PHE A 90 -5.59 2.71 -5.43
C PHE A 90 -5.69 3.69 -4.26
N PHE A 91 -6.88 3.81 -3.72
CA PHE A 91 -7.11 4.50 -2.44
C PHE A 91 -7.42 3.44 -1.39
N LEU A 92 -6.48 3.21 -0.50
CA LEU A 92 -6.56 2.16 0.52
C LEU A 92 -7.85 2.32 1.33
N GLY A 93 -8.69 1.26 1.37
CA GLY A 93 -10.00 1.32 2.02
C GLY A 93 -11.07 2.18 1.32
N GLY A 94 -10.75 2.72 0.13
CA GLY A 94 -11.70 3.50 -0.68
C GLY A 94 -12.78 2.63 -1.35
N ASP A 95 -13.88 3.27 -1.77
CA ASP A 95 -14.94 2.60 -2.50
C ASP A 95 -14.52 2.31 -3.95
N ARG A 96 -14.18 1.06 -4.22
CA ARG A 96 -13.74 0.59 -5.55
C ARG A 96 -14.82 0.75 -6.63
N GLU A 97 -16.09 0.67 -6.25
CA GLU A 97 -17.20 0.88 -7.19
C GLU A 97 -17.35 2.36 -7.58
N GLU A 98 -17.08 3.27 -6.66
CA GLU A 98 -17.04 4.71 -6.96
C GLU A 98 -15.90 5.03 -7.93
N ILE A 99 -14.71 4.43 -7.72
CA ILE A 99 -13.55 4.56 -8.61
C ILE A 99 -13.89 4.05 -10.02
N ARG A 100 -14.50 2.86 -10.13
CA ARG A 100 -14.91 2.30 -11.44
C ARG A 100 -15.96 3.15 -12.15
N ARG A 101 -16.94 3.67 -11.40
CA ARG A 101 -17.96 4.59 -11.95
C ARG A 101 -17.36 5.89 -12.46
N ALA A 102 -16.23 6.31 -11.92
CA ALA A 102 -15.47 7.47 -12.40
C ALA A 102 -14.65 7.17 -13.68
N GLY A 103 -14.62 5.92 -14.14
CA GLY A 103 -13.91 5.51 -15.34
C GLY A 103 -12.46 5.07 -15.11
N ALA A 104 -12.05 4.79 -13.87
CA ALA A 104 -10.73 4.30 -13.55
C ALA A 104 -10.74 2.81 -13.16
N TYR A 105 -9.59 2.18 -13.29
CA TYR A 105 -9.34 0.84 -12.77
C TYR A 105 -9.12 0.89 -11.26
N ALA A 106 -9.77 -0.02 -10.52
CA ALA A 106 -9.79 -0.02 -9.06
C ALA A 106 -9.18 -1.32 -8.51
N PRO A 107 -7.86 -1.39 -8.33
CA PRO A 107 -7.17 -2.55 -7.79
C PRO A 107 -7.52 -2.79 -6.31
N ALA A 108 -7.28 -4.01 -5.82
CA ALA A 108 -7.47 -4.37 -4.43
C ALA A 108 -6.20 -4.21 -3.58
N SER A 109 -5.03 -4.13 -4.23
CA SER A 109 -3.72 -4.01 -3.58
C SER A 109 -2.78 -3.14 -4.41
N LEU A 110 -1.66 -2.70 -3.81
CA LEU A 110 -0.58 -2.00 -4.50
C LEU A 110 0.02 -2.85 -5.63
N GLU A 111 0.13 -4.15 -5.40
CA GLU A 111 0.62 -5.09 -6.37
C GLU A 111 -0.33 -5.21 -7.57
N GLU A 112 -1.63 -5.37 -7.34
CA GLU A 112 -2.63 -5.37 -8.41
C GLU A 112 -2.62 -4.03 -9.16
N ALA A 113 -2.37 -2.90 -8.48
CA ALA A 113 -2.24 -1.60 -9.12
C ALA A 113 -1.07 -1.54 -10.12
N ALA A 114 0.10 -2.04 -9.72
CA ALA A 114 1.26 -2.11 -10.60
C ALA A 114 1.01 -3.01 -11.81
N GLN A 115 0.40 -4.16 -11.60
CA GLN A 115 0.08 -5.10 -12.67
C GLN A 115 -0.95 -4.58 -13.65
N MET A 116 -2.05 -3.99 -13.16
CA MET A 116 -3.04 -3.34 -14.01
C MET A 116 -2.40 -2.24 -14.86
N ALA A 117 -1.52 -1.42 -14.26
CA ALA A 117 -0.83 -0.37 -14.99
C ALA A 117 0.09 -0.92 -16.08
N VAL A 118 0.81 -2.01 -15.82
CA VAL A 118 1.68 -2.68 -16.81
C VAL A 118 0.84 -3.32 -17.92
N CYS A 119 -0.26 -4.01 -17.61
CA CYS A 119 -1.17 -4.54 -18.62
C CYS A 119 -1.69 -3.44 -19.55
N LEU A 120 -2.18 -2.35 -18.96
CA LEU A 120 -2.69 -1.20 -19.72
C LEU A 120 -1.62 -0.56 -20.62
N LEU A 121 -0.39 -0.44 -20.12
CA LEU A 121 0.74 0.08 -20.91
C LEU A 121 1.05 -0.81 -22.12
N ARG A 122 0.85 -2.13 -21.98
CA ARG A 122 1.03 -3.12 -23.07
C ARG A 122 -0.17 -3.22 -24.00
N GLY A 123 -1.24 -2.45 -23.76
CA GLY A 123 -2.48 -2.55 -24.52
C GLY A 123 -3.30 -3.80 -24.22
N GLU A 124 -3.08 -4.41 -23.05
CA GLU A 124 -3.78 -5.58 -22.55
C GLU A 124 -4.89 -5.16 -21.59
N GLU A 125 -6.04 -5.85 -21.62
CA GLU A 125 -7.08 -5.61 -20.60
C GLU A 125 -6.70 -6.29 -19.29
N PRO A 126 -6.66 -5.56 -18.16
CA PRO A 126 -6.29 -6.15 -16.88
C PRO A 126 -7.31 -7.19 -16.42
N ALA A 127 -6.88 -8.43 -16.26
CA ALA A 127 -7.68 -9.50 -15.69
C ALA A 127 -7.68 -9.34 -14.14
N GLY A 128 -8.72 -8.72 -13.61
CA GLY A 128 -8.83 -8.49 -12.17
C GLY A 128 -8.90 -9.79 -11.36
N GLY A 129 -8.21 -9.82 -10.22
CA GLY A 129 -8.32 -10.89 -9.22
C GLY A 129 -7.58 -12.20 -9.49
N ASP A 130 -7.06 -12.44 -10.68
CA ASP A 130 -6.36 -13.69 -11.02
C ASP A 130 -4.95 -13.79 -10.46
N TYR A 131 -4.35 -12.64 -10.19
CA TYR A 131 -2.97 -12.60 -9.71
C TYR A 131 -2.82 -13.13 -8.29
N LEU A 132 -3.59 -12.63 -7.34
CA LEU A 132 -3.54 -13.11 -5.95
C LEU A 132 -3.83 -14.61 -5.87
N ARG A 133 -4.73 -15.11 -6.71
CA ARG A 133 -5.04 -16.55 -6.77
C ARG A 133 -3.88 -17.37 -7.32
N ARG A 134 -3.17 -16.88 -8.35
CA ARG A 134 -1.96 -17.55 -8.89
C ARG A 134 -0.82 -17.50 -7.89
N ALA A 135 -0.52 -16.33 -7.34
CA ALA A 135 0.52 -16.18 -6.32
C ALA A 135 0.25 -17.07 -5.09
N THR A 136 -1.01 -17.15 -4.64
CA THR A 136 -1.40 -18.04 -3.53
C THR A 136 -1.16 -19.50 -3.88
N ALA A 137 -1.46 -19.94 -5.09
CA ALA A 137 -1.22 -21.32 -5.52
C ALA A 137 0.28 -21.65 -5.61
N GLU A 138 1.10 -20.73 -6.16
CA GLU A 138 2.55 -20.89 -6.24
C GLU A 138 3.21 -20.92 -4.86
N LEU A 139 2.71 -20.17 -3.90
CA LEU A 139 3.23 -20.13 -2.53
C LEU A 139 2.73 -21.28 -1.64
N ALA A 140 1.69 -22.01 -2.04
CA ALA A 140 1.07 -23.03 -1.21
C ALA A 140 2.04 -24.14 -0.77
N GLU A 141 2.94 -24.60 -1.66
CA GLU A 141 3.94 -25.61 -1.35
C GLU A 141 5.00 -25.07 -0.37
N SER A 142 5.51 -23.86 -0.61
CA SER A 142 6.45 -23.20 0.29
C SER A 142 5.83 -22.96 1.66
N ALA A 143 4.58 -22.50 1.71
CA ALA A 143 3.86 -22.29 2.96
C ALA A 143 3.67 -23.58 3.75
N ALA A 144 3.37 -24.70 3.08
CA ALA A 144 3.24 -26.01 3.73
C ALA A 144 4.58 -26.49 4.30
N ALA A 145 5.68 -26.29 3.57
CA ALA A 145 7.03 -26.63 4.02
C ALA A 145 7.44 -25.81 5.25
N GLU A 146 7.22 -24.50 5.22
CA GLU A 146 7.54 -23.64 6.38
C GLU A 146 6.66 -23.94 7.59
N ARG A 147 5.36 -24.19 7.39
CA ARG A 147 4.46 -24.59 8.47
C ARG A 147 4.95 -25.85 9.21
N SER A 148 5.57 -26.79 8.50
CA SER A 148 6.10 -28.01 9.12
C SER A 148 7.30 -27.78 10.05
N ARG A 149 7.95 -26.62 9.95
CA ARG A 149 9.10 -26.22 10.77
C ARG A 149 8.70 -25.43 12.02
N LEU A 150 7.48 -24.90 12.05
CA LEU A 150 7.00 -24.11 13.18
C LEU A 150 6.74 -25.00 14.39
N SER A 151 7.10 -24.52 15.57
CA SER A 151 6.70 -25.12 16.84
C SER A 151 5.18 -25.03 17.02
N PRO A 152 4.52 -25.99 17.70
CA PRO A 152 3.09 -25.89 18.05
C PRO A 152 2.74 -24.65 18.88
N GLU A 153 3.71 -24.04 19.53
CA GLU A 153 3.55 -22.83 20.36
C GLU A 153 3.56 -21.55 19.53
N GLN A 154 4.16 -21.58 18.33
CA GLN A 154 4.17 -20.44 17.41
C GLN A 154 2.82 -20.29 16.71
N LYS A 155 1.97 -19.45 17.26
CA LYS A 155 0.55 -19.31 16.86
C LYS A 155 0.25 -17.96 16.23
N TYR A 156 1.09 -16.96 16.48
CA TYR A 156 0.78 -15.58 16.16
C TYR A 156 1.61 -15.04 15.01
N LEU A 157 1.02 -14.14 14.26
CA LEU A 157 1.66 -13.40 13.20
C LEU A 157 2.26 -12.11 13.76
N ARG A 158 3.54 -11.88 13.53
CA ARG A 158 4.24 -10.64 13.87
C ARG A 158 4.73 -9.98 12.57
N GLY A 159 4.15 -8.84 12.22
CA GLY A 159 4.54 -8.06 11.04
C GLY A 159 5.17 -6.74 11.42
N LEU A 160 6.39 -6.46 10.95
CA LEU A 160 7.10 -5.20 11.15
C LEU A 160 7.24 -4.47 9.80
N PHE A 161 6.78 -3.24 9.74
CA PHE A 161 6.75 -2.44 8.51
C PHE A 161 7.53 -1.14 8.68
N CYS A 162 8.12 -0.65 7.59
CA CYS A 162 8.78 0.66 7.55
C CYS A 162 7.89 1.75 6.93
N GLY A 163 6.57 1.56 6.93
CA GLY A 163 5.65 2.54 6.36
C GLY A 163 4.19 2.19 6.60
N GLY A 164 3.42 3.18 7.02
CA GLY A 164 2.03 3.03 7.40
C GLY A 164 1.13 2.47 6.31
N THR A 165 1.40 2.75 5.03
CA THR A 165 0.59 2.21 3.94
C THR A 165 0.70 0.70 3.81
N HIS A 166 1.91 0.14 3.93
CA HIS A 166 2.11 -1.31 3.91
C HIS A 166 1.47 -1.98 5.13
N SER A 167 1.62 -1.38 6.32
CA SER A 167 0.97 -1.89 7.54
C SER A 167 -0.55 -1.85 7.43
N GLU A 168 -1.13 -0.77 6.93
CA GLU A 168 -2.57 -0.61 6.73
C GLU A 168 -3.11 -1.57 5.65
N GLU A 169 -2.36 -1.78 4.57
CA GLU A 169 -2.69 -2.78 3.54
C GLU A 169 -2.67 -4.19 4.12
N ALA A 170 -1.64 -4.54 4.90
CA ALA A 170 -1.56 -5.83 5.59
C ALA A 170 -2.74 -6.03 6.56
N VAL A 171 -3.13 -4.99 7.32
CA VAL A 171 -4.35 -5.04 8.15
C VAL A 171 -5.58 -5.34 7.30
N THR A 172 -5.71 -4.70 6.15
CA THR A 172 -6.85 -4.90 5.25
C THR A 172 -6.91 -6.32 4.69
N LEU A 173 -5.76 -6.85 4.26
CA LEU A 173 -5.64 -8.18 3.67
C LEU A 173 -5.84 -9.31 4.71
N LEU A 174 -5.38 -9.10 5.94
CA LEU A 174 -5.46 -10.10 7.01
C LEU A 174 -6.77 -10.03 7.80
N LYS A 175 -7.55 -8.98 7.63
CA LYS A 175 -8.85 -8.82 8.29
C LYS A 175 -9.76 -10.00 7.99
N GLY A 176 -10.18 -10.69 9.03
CA GLY A 176 -11.03 -11.88 8.94
C GLY A 176 -10.29 -13.20 8.63
N LEU A 177 -9.00 -13.15 8.32
CA LEU A 177 -8.16 -14.33 8.15
C LEU A 177 -7.50 -14.74 9.47
N VAL A 178 -7.15 -13.77 10.32
CA VAL A 178 -6.59 -14.01 11.65
C VAL A 178 -7.57 -13.56 12.73
N HIS A 179 -7.52 -14.23 13.87
CA HIS A 179 -8.29 -13.86 15.06
C HIS A 179 -7.57 -12.72 15.76
N ARG A 180 -8.29 -11.66 16.13
CA ARG A 180 -7.78 -10.46 16.80
C ARG A 180 -6.45 -9.96 16.21
N LEU A 181 -6.52 -8.83 15.57
CA LEU A 181 -5.37 -8.19 14.96
C LEU A 181 -5.08 -6.88 15.68
N HIS A 182 -3.86 -6.72 16.18
CA HIS A 182 -3.39 -5.55 16.89
C HIS A 182 -2.47 -4.71 16.00
N SER A 183 -2.43 -3.39 16.22
CA SER A 183 -1.51 -2.49 15.53
C SER A 183 -1.20 -1.26 16.38
N ASN A 184 -0.07 -0.60 16.12
CA ASN A 184 0.22 0.72 16.70
C ASN A 184 -0.54 1.86 16.00
N ILE A 185 -1.17 1.59 14.87
CA ILE A 185 -2.00 2.55 14.13
C ILE A 185 -3.48 2.13 14.14
N SER A 186 -4.36 3.11 14.35
CA SER A 186 -5.81 2.88 14.35
C SER A 186 -6.33 2.84 12.91
N PHE A 187 -6.38 1.67 12.32
CA PHE A 187 -6.84 1.45 10.95
C PHE A 187 -7.57 0.11 10.78
N GLY A 188 -8.54 0.06 9.89
CA GLY A 188 -9.16 -1.19 9.39
C GLY A 188 -9.89 -2.04 10.43
N GLY A 189 -10.00 -1.58 11.68
CA GLY A 189 -10.58 -2.33 12.79
C GLY A 189 -9.56 -3.18 13.55
N ALA A 190 -8.26 -2.99 13.33
CA ALA A 190 -7.23 -3.51 14.22
C ALA A 190 -7.35 -2.86 15.61
N GLU A 191 -7.16 -3.66 16.65
CA GLU A 191 -7.12 -3.19 18.03
C GLU A 191 -5.82 -2.43 18.27
N LEU A 192 -5.90 -1.28 18.95
CA LEU A 192 -4.70 -0.48 19.23
C LEU A 192 -3.88 -1.16 20.31
N LEU A 193 -2.57 -1.33 20.06
CA LEU A 193 -1.64 -1.81 21.08
C LEU A 193 -1.58 -0.82 22.26
N GLU A 194 -1.74 -1.32 23.48
CA GLU A 194 -1.61 -0.51 24.70
C GLU A 194 -0.17 0.01 24.86
N ASP A 195 0.80 -0.88 24.67
CA ASP A 195 2.21 -0.54 24.55
C ASP A 195 2.68 -0.79 23.10
N ARG A 196 3.05 0.27 22.39
CA ARG A 196 3.50 0.19 20.98
C ARG A 196 4.85 -0.51 20.83
N TYR A 197 5.59 -0.71 21.93
CA TYR A 197 6.87 -1.42 21.94
C TYR A 197 6.72 -2.92 22.19
N LEU A 198 5.51 -3.40 22.52
CA LEU A 198 5.24 -4.80 22.80
C LEU A 198 4.15 -5.34 21.87
N SER A 199 4.44 -6.45 21.23
CA SER A 199 3.44 -7.17 20.44
C SER A 199 2.57 -8.05 21.32
N VAL A 200 1.31 -8.20 20.94
CA VAL A 200 0.31 -9.06 21.61
C VAL A 200 -0.41 -9.85 20.54
N GLU A 201 -0.50 -11.16 20.68
CA GLU A 201 -1.18 -12.02 19.72
C GLU A 201 -0.74 -11.68 18.25
N ASN A 202 -1.66 -11.56 17.30
CA ASN A 202 -1.35 -11.12 15.95
C ASN A 202 -1.13 -9.61 15.93
N SER A 203 0.07 -9.16 15.64
CA SER A 203 0.45 -7.74 15.68
C SER A 203 1.12 -7.29 14.39
N LEU A 204 0.65 -6.16 13.86
CA LEU A 204 1.25 -5.49 12.70
C LEU A 204 1.71 -4.09 13.15
N VAL A 205 3.00 -3.84 13.10
CA VAL A 205 3.60 -2.61 13.65
C VAL A 205 4.27 -1.81 12.55
N ASP A 206 3.81 -0.57 12.37
CA ASP A 206 4.52 0.42 11.56
C ASP A 206 5.66 1.04 12.36
N MET A 207 6.88 0.62 12.10
CA MET A 207 8.10 1.14 12.71
C MET A 207 8.48 2.53 12.17
N GLY A 208 7.82 2.98 11.09
CA GLY A 208 7.95 4.34 10.55
C GLY A 208 7.08 5.37 11.26
N ASP A 209 6.21 4.95 12.18
CA ASP A 209 5.37 5.85 12.99
C ASP A 209 6.22 6.83 13.81
N GLU A 210 5.68 8.04 14.03
CA GLU A 210 6.35 9.10 14.78
C GLU A 210 6.79 8.66 16.19
N VAL A 211 6.08 7.75 16.81
CA VAL A 211 6.42 7.22 18.14
C VAL A 211 7.79 6.53 18.16
N PHE A 212 8.20 5.93 17.05
CA PHE A 212 9.50 5.26 16.90
C PHE A 212 10.56 6.16 16.27
N THR A 213 10.15 7.13 15.45
CA THR A 213 11.07 7.95 14.63
C THR A 213 11.36 9.32 15.22
N LYS A 214 10.69 9.72 16.31
CA LYS A 214 10.92 11.02 16.96
C LYS A 214 12.38 11.14 17.45
N GLY A 215 13.13 12.07 16.85
CA GLY A 215 14.53 12.30 17.17
C GLY A 215 15.50 11.24 16.62
N ARG A 216 15.05 10.41 15.70
CA ARG A 216 15.84 9.37 15.02
C ARG A 216 15.60 9.40 13.51
N PRO A 217 16.52 8.87 12.69
CA PRO A 217 16.26 8.61 11.30
C PRO A 217 15.09 7.62 11.11
N HIS A 218 14.39 7.74 10.00
CA HIS A 218 13.37 6.76 9.61
C HIS A 218 14.00 5.37 9.36
N PRO A 219 13.34 4.23 9.68
CA PRO A 219 13.90 2.87 9.53
C PRO A 219 14.40 2.51 8.13
N VAL A 220 13.90 3.17 7.09
CA VAL A 220 14.43 3.04 5.72
C VAL A 220 15.84 3.60 5.59
N MET A 221 16.20 4.60 6.40
CA MET A 221 17.53 5.23 6.39
C MET A 221 18.49 4.59 7.41
N ASP A 222 17.96 4.21 8.57
CA ASP A 222 18.68 3.53 9.64
C ASP A 222 17.81 2.40 10.21
N PRO A 223 18.07 1.15 9.82
CA PRO A 223 17.24 0.02 10.20
C PRO A 223 17.48 -0.49 11.64
N SER A 224 18.34 0.15 12.43
CA SER A 224 18.73 -0.37 13.76
C SER A 224 17.52 -0.64 14.67
N ILE A 225 16.56 0.28 14.75
CA ILE A 225 15.35 0.08 15.56
C ILE A 225 14.46 -1.07 15.04
N LEU A 226 14.43 -1.28 13.73
CA LEU A 226 13.71 -2.40 13.13
C LEU A 226 14.40 -3.73 13.45
N VAL A 227 15.73 -3.77 13.38
CA VAL A 227 16.52 -4.94 13.73
C VAL A 227 16.37 -5.30 15.20
N ASP A 228 16.47 -4.31 16.09
CA ASP A 228 16.27 -4.52 17.55
C ASP A 228 14.89 -5.10 17.83
N ARG A 229 13.85 -4.55 17.18
CA ARG A 229 12.49 -5.07 17.32
C ARG A 229 12.33 -6.47 16.74
N LEU A 230 12.94 -6.77 15.59
CA LEU A 230 12.92 -8.10 14.99
C LEU A 230 13.55 -9.14 15.93
N ILE A 231 14.68 -8.79 16.56
CA ILE A 231 15.34 -9.64 17.55
C ILE A 231 14.43 -9.87 18.75
N GLN A 232 13.75 -8.83 19.23
CA GLN A 232 12.78 -8.94 20.33
C GLN A 232 11.65 -9.91 19.98
N GLU A 233 11.03 -9.78 18.82
CA GLU A 233 9.95 -10.67 18.36
C GLU A 233 10.44 -12.11 18.16
N ALA A 234 11.69 -12.29 17.69
CA ALA A 234 12.28 -13.62 17.49
C ALA A 234 12.55 -14.37 18.83
N HIS A 235 12.60 -13.67 19.95
CA HIS A 235 12.74 -14.28 21.27
C HIS A 235 11.39 -14.55 21.94
N ASP A 236 10.28 -14.11 21.36
CA ASP A 236 8.95 -14.43 21.84
C ASP A 236 8.65 -15.92 21.56
N PRO A 237 8.33 -16.73 22.55
CA PRO A 237 8.05 -18.15 22.33
C PRO A 237 6.71 -18.41 21.62
N GLU A 238 5.80 -17.44 21.60
CA GLU A 238 4.47 -17.51 20.98
C GLU A 238 4.48 -16.96 19.54
#